data_876fb777f1a392738c876274dd7f43b3
#
_entry.id   876fb777f1a392738c876274dd7f43b3
#
_cell.length_a   1.000
_cell.length_b   1.000
_cell.length_c   1.000
_cell.angle_alpha   90.00
_cell.angle_beta   90.00
_cell.angle_gamma   90.00
#
_symmetry.space_group_name_H-M   'P 1'
#
loop_
_entity.id
_entity.type
_entity.pdbx_description
1 polymer ?
#
loop_
_entity_poly.entity_id
_entity_poly.type
_entity_poly.pdbx_seq_one_letter_code
_entity_poly.pdbx_strand_id
1 'polypeptide(L)'
;MQALIERCCGLDVHQETVVACLMVGAPGVRPSKEVRTFRTVTRDLEALRDWLAAEGVTHVGMESTGVYWRPVYAVLEGHFDLIVGNARHIRNVPGRKTDVKDAEWIADLVRHGLIAKSFVPPRPLRELRDLLRYRRKLVESQTAERNRLLKLLERPTSSWRA
;
A
#
# COMPACT_ATOMS: atom_id res chain seq x y z
N MET A 1 -20.52 11.26 -14.79
CA MET A 1 -19.16 11.83 -14.71
C MET A 1 -18.36 11.25 -15.86
N GLN A 2 -17.57 12.07 -16.57
CA GLN A 2 -16.80 11.59 -17.72
C GLN A 2 -15.49 10.93 -17.24
N ALA A 3 -15.14 9.75 -17.79
CA ALA A 3 -13.89 9.10 -17.48
C ALA A 3 -12.71 9.90 -18.07
N LEU A 4 -11.62 10.03 -17.30
CA LEU A 4 -10.40 10.74 -17.70
C LEU A 4 -9.31 9.78 -18.17
N ILE A 5 -9.33 8.52 -17.70
CA ILE A 5 -8.27 7.52 -17.94
C ILE A 5 -8.90 6.30 -18.61
N GLU A 6 -8.33 5.91 -19.76
CA GLU A 6 -8.86 4.80 -20.56
C GLU A 6 -8.42 3.42 -20.02
N ARG A 7 -7.17 3.32 -19.52
CA ARG A 7 -6.56 2.07 -19.06
C ARG A 7 -5.99 2.26 -17.67
N CYS A 8 -6.67 1.73 -16.67
CA CYS A 8 -6.27 1.86 -15.28
C CYS A 8 -6.52 0.57 -14.49
N CYS A 9 -5.87 0.48 -13.34
CA CYS A 9 -6.07 -0.62 -12.41
C CYS A 9 -6.28 -0.08 -10.99
N GLY A 10 -7.20 -0.69 -10.26
CA GLY A 10 -7.36 -0.52 -8.82
C GLY A 10 -6.84 -1.75 -8.09
N LEU A 11 -6.07 -1.54 -7.04
CA LEU A 11 -5.49 -2.58 -6.21
C LEU A 11 -6.07 -2.51 -4.81
N ASP A 12 -6.67 -3.61 -4.37
CA ASP A 12 -7.00 -3.85 -2.98
C ASP A 12 -5.92 -4.75 -2.37
N VAL A 13 -5.13 -4.14 -1.46
CA VAL A 13 -3.89 -4.74 -0.95
C VAL A 13 -4.07 -5.24 0.47
N HIS A 14 -3.90 -6.54 0.65
CA HIS A 14 -3.87 -7.24 1.93
C HIS A 14 -2.47 -7.75 2.27
N GLN A 15 -2.32 -8.35 3.44
CA GLN A 15 -1.05 -8.91 3.90
C GLN A 15 -0.51 -10.00 2.95
N GLU A 16 -1.37 -10.92 2.52
CA GLU A 16 -0.98 -12.10 1.75
C GLU A 16 -1.35 -12.02 0.27
N THR A 17 -2.31 -11.15 -0.07
CA THR A 17 -2.87 -11.08 -1.42
C THR A 17 -3.09 -9.64 -1.88
N VAL A 18 -3.05 -9.47 -3.19
CA VAL A 18 -3.45 -8.24 -3.90
C VAL A 18 -4.52 -8.61 -4.89
N VAL A 19 -5.70 -8.03 -4.75
CA VAL A 19 -6.77 -8.12 -5.74
C VAL A 19 -6.64 -6.94 -6.69
N ALA A 20 -6.45 -7.22 -7.97
CA ALA A 20 -6.29 -6.21 -9.02
C ALA A 20 -7.52 -6.21 -9.94
N CYS A 21 -8.12 -5.04 -10.10
CA CYS A 21 -9.20 -4.81 -11.07
C CYS A 21 -8.70 -3.91 -12.20
N LEU A 22 -8.50 -4.50 -13.36
CA LEU A 22 -8.18 -3.79 -14.60
C LEU A 22 -9.47 -3.23 -15.20
N MET A 23 -9.44 -1.97 -15.61
CA MET A 23 -10.50 -1.33 -16.40
C MET A 23 -9.95 -0.75 -17.70
N VAL A 24 -10.56 -1.13 -18.82
CA VAL A 24 -10.19 -0.68 -20.16
C VAL A 24 -11.42 -0.20 -20.91
N GLY A 25 -11.39 1.01 -21.42
CA GLY A 25 -12.47 1.58 -22.25
C GLY A 25 -12.35 3.07 -22.45
N ALA A 26 -12.75 3.55 -23.60
CA ALA A 26 -12.77 4.99 -23.93
C ALA A 26 -13.72 5.79 -23.01
N PRO A 27 -13.50 7.13 -22.87
CA PRO A 27 -14.42 8.00 -22.17
C PRO A 27 -15.86 7.89 -22.70
N GLY A 28 -16.84 7.80 -21.80
CA GLY A 28 -18.26 7.68 -22.16
C GLY A 28 -18.73 6.26 -22.51
N VAL A 29 -17.83 5.29 -22.63
CA VAL A 29 -18.16 3.88 -22.86
C VAL A 29 -18.02 3.08 -21.57
N ARG A 30 -18.88 2.09 -21.36
CA ARG A 30 -18.76 1.15 -20.25
C ARG A 30 -17.45 0.36 -20.39
N PRO A 31 -16.53 0.43 -19.42
CA PRO A 31 -15.26 -0.25 -19.51
C PRO A 31 -15.43 -1.77 -19.44
N SER A 32 -14.57 -2.51 -20.12
CA SER A 32 -14.32 -3.90 -19.80
C SER A 32 -13.62 -3.99 -18.45
N LYS A 33 -13.87 -5.06 -17.70
CA LYS A 33 -13.30 -5.30 -16.39
C LYS A 33 -12.70 -6.68 -16.33
N GLU A 34 -11.50 -6.78 -15.82
CA GLU A 34 -10.85 -8.05 -15.51
C GLU A 34 -10.29 -8.00 -14.09
N VAL A 35 -10.58 -9.03 -13.30
CA VAL A 35 -10.12 -9.12 -11.91
C VAL A 35 -9.21 -10.32 -11.76
N ARG A 36 -8.00 -10.08 -11.24
CA ARG A 36 -7.04 -11.13 -10.88
C ARG A 36 -6.56 -10.96 -9.45
N THR A 37 -6.16 -12.06 -8.83
CA THR A 37 -5.60 -12.08 -7.48
C THR A 37 -4.17 -12.60 -7.56
N PHE A 38 -3.26 -11.88 -6.90
CA PHE A 38 -1.85 -12.19 -6.80
C PHE A 38 -1.46 -12.32 -5.34
N ARG A 39 -0.43 -13.11 -5.02
CA ARG A 39 0.15 -13.12 -3.67
C ARG A 39 1.13 -11.95 -3.52
N THR A 40 1.35 -11.50 -2.29
CA THR A 40 2.29 -10.40 -1.96
C THR A 40 3.76 -10.86 -1.92
N VAL A 41 4.13 -11.88 -2.70
CA VAL A 41 5.51 -12.31 -2.91
C VAL A 41 6.09 -11.66 -4.17
N THR A 42 7.39 -11.38 -4.18
CA THR A 42 8.05 -10.63 -5.26
C THR A 42 7.72 -11.16 -6.65
N ARG A 43 7.82 -12.47 -6.85
CA ARG A 43 7.52 -13.12 -8.14
C ARG A 43 6.10 -12.82 -8.65
N ASP A 44 5.10 -12.90 -7.76
CA ASP A 44 3.71 -12.70 -8.13
C ASP A 44 3.42 -11.20 -8.35
N LEU A 45 4.10 -10.30 -7.63
CA LEU A 45 4.02 -8.85 -7.85
C LEU A 45 4.71 -8.43 -9.16
N GLU A 46 5.78 -9.10 -9.56
CA GLU A 46 6.39 -8.93 -10.88
C GLU A 46 5.44 -9.42 -11.99
N ALA A 47 4.78 -10.55 -11.79
CA ALA A 47 3.75 -11.03 -12.73
C ALA A 47 2.57 -10.05 -12.84
N LEU A 48 2.14 -9.42 -11.74
CA LEU A 48 1.15 -8.33 -11.74
C LEU A 48 1.64 -7.15 -12.59
N ARG A 49 2.88 -6.69 -12.38
CA ARG A 49 3.49 -5.60 -13.17
C ARG A 49 3.49 -5.92 -14.65
N ASP A 50 3.95 -7.11 -15.02
CA ASP A 50 4.10 -7.52 -16.41
C ASP A 50 2.74 -7.68 -17.09
N TRP A 51 1.74 -8.21 -16.39
CA TRP A 51 0.36 -8.25 -16.88
C TRP A 51 -0.19 -6.85 -17.13
N LEU A 52 -0.06 -5.92 -16.17
CA LEU A 52 -0.57 -4.56 -16.33
C LEU A 52 0.15 -3.80 -17.47
N ALA A 53 1.45 -4.05 -17.65
CA ALA A 53 2.24 -3.48 -18.75
C ALA A 53 1.77 -4.02 -20.12
N ALA A 54 1.53 -5.33 -20.23
CA ALA A 54 1.01 -5.96 -21.45
C ALA A 54 -0.37 -5.43 -21.84
N GLU A 55 -1.21 -5.10 -20.85
CA GLU A 55 -2.54 -4.48 -21.05
C GLU A 55 -2.47 -2.98 -21.34
N GLY A 56 -1.28 -2.37 -21.33
CA GLY A 56 -1.08 -0.94 -21.59
C GLY A 56 -1.66 -0.04 -20.51
N VAL A 57 -1.69 -0.49 -19.26
CA VAL A 57 -2.14 0.31 -18.12
C VAL A 57 -1.22 1.51 -17.92
N THR A 58 -1.80 2.67 -17.69
CA THR A 58 -1.06 3.91 -17.44
C THR A 58 -1.09 4.32 -15.97
N HIS A 59 -2.21 4.09 -15.28
CA HIS A 59 -2.44 4.53 -13.91
C HIS A 59 -2.86 3.35 -13.02
N VAL A 60 -2.25 3.27 -11.84
CA VAL A 60 -2.58 2.24 -10.85
C VAL A 60 -2.88 2.90 -9.52
N GLY A 61 -4.07 2.65 -8.98
CA GLY A 61 -4.51 3.16 -7.69
C GLY A 61 -4.47 2.10 -6.60
N MET A 62 -4.12 2.53 -5.38
CA MET A 62 -4.16 1.69 -4.19
C MET A 62 -4.45 2.50 -2.94
N GLU A 63 -4.96 1.84 -1.91
CA GLU A 63 -5.22 2.43 -0.61
C GLU A 63 -3.97 2.36 0.29
N SER A 64 -3.71 3.43 1.07
CA SER A 64 -2.56 3.53 1.97
C SER A 64 -2.79 2.89 3.35
N THR A 65 -3.64 1.86 3.44
CA THR A 65 -3.90 1.19 4.72
C THR A 65 -2.70 0.38 5.19
N GLY A 66 -2.27 0.63 6.41
CA GLY A 66 -1.15 -0.07 7.05
C GLY A 66 0.18 0.09 6.29
N VAL A 67 0.93 -1.00 6.17
CA VAL A 67 2.26 -1.05 5.53
C VAL A 67 2.28 -1.93 4.27
N TYR A 68 1.21 -2.67 4.01
CA TYR A 68 1.18 -3.73 2.99
C TYR A 68 1.26 -3.19 1.56
N TRP A 69 0.84 -1.95 1.32
CA TRP A 69 0.95 -1.30 0.01
C TRP A 69 2.40 -1.01 -0.43
N ARG A 70 3.35 -0.93 0.52
CA ARG A 70 4.74 -0.52 0.23
C ARG A 70 5.50 -1.49 -0.67
N PRO A 71 5.48 -2.81 -0.46
CA PRO A 71 6.11 -3.76 -1.38
C PRO A 71 5.51 -3.70 -2.78
N VAL A 72 4.19 -3.59 -2.88
CA VAL A 72 3.47 -3.46 -4.15
C VAL A 72 3.90 -2.19 -4.88
N TYR A 73 3.91 -1.06 -4.17
CA TYR A 73 4.38 0.22 -4.70
C TYR A 73 5.82 0.13 -5.22
N ALA A 74 6.72 -0.50 -4.46
CA ALA A 74 8.14 -0.60 -4.83
C ALA A 74 8.37 -1.41 -6.12
N VAL A 75 7.56 -2.44 -6.38
CA VAL A 75 7.65 -3.25 -7.61
C VAL A 75 7.04 -2.51 -8.81
N LEU A 76 6.00 -1.72 -8.60
CA LEU A 76 5.29 -1.01 -9.66
C LEU A 76 5.88 0.39 -9.95
N GLU A 77 6.71 0.94 -9.05
CA GLU A 77 7.31 2.27 -9.16
C GLU A 77 8.17 2.39 -10.42
N GLY A 78 7.99 3.47 -11.18
CA GLY A 78 8.69 3.71 -12.44
C GLY A 78 8.08 3.05 -13.68
N HIS A 79 7.07 2.18 -13.49
CA HIS A 79 6.37 1.54 -14.62
C HIS A 79 5.01 2.20 -14.90
N PHE A 80 4.36 2.74 -13.87
CA PHE A 80 3.01 3.31 -13.95
C PHE A 80 2.93 4.62 -13.16
N ASP A 81 1.94 5.46 -13.47
CA ASP A 81 1.56 6.54 -12.56
C ASP A 81 0.80 5.96 -11.37
N LEU A 82 1.49 5.90 -10.22
CA LEU A 82 0.95 5.29 -9.00
C LEU A 82 0.21 6.33 -8.18
N ILE A 83 -1.03 6.02 -7.83
CA ILE A 83 -1.92 6.84 -7.02
C ILE A 83 -2.18 6.12 -5.70
N VAL A 84 -1.50 6.57 -4.63
CA VAL A 84 -1.73 6.07 -3.28
C VAL A 84 -2.74 7.01 -2.61
N GLY A 85 -3.94 6.51 -2.37
CA GLY A 85 -5.02 7.28 -1.76
C GLY A 85 -5.17 7.03 -0.26
N ASN A 86 -5.62 8.07 0.47
CA ASN A 86 -5.98 7.90 1.87
C ASN A 86 -7.28 7.08 2.00
N ALA A 87 -7.28 6.04 2.84
CA ALA A 87 -8.42 5.16 3.08
C ALA A 87 -9.72 5.91 3.43
N ARG A 88 -9.64 6.90 4.32
CA ARG A 88 -10.81 7.70 4.71
C ARG A 88 -11.35 8.49 3.54
N HIS A 89 -10.48 9.04 2.71
CA HIS A 89 -10.89 9.80 1.53
C HIS A 89 -11.59 8.91 0.51
N ILE A 90 -11.03 7.73 0.22
CA ILE A 90 -11.59 6.75 -0.71
C ILE A 90 -12.98 6.28 -0.25
N ARG A 91 -13.16 6.02 1.06
CA ARG A 91 -14.45 5.59 1.63
C ARG A 91 -15.52 6.67 1.61
N ASN A 92 -15.12 7.94 1.71
CA ASN A 92 -16.03 9.08 1.78
C ASN A 92 -16.46 9.61 0.40
N VAL A 93 -15.92 9.07 -0.70
CA VAL A 93 -16.38 9.50 -2.04
C VAL A 93 -17.80 9.00 -2.26
N PRO A 94 -18.77 9.91 -2.57
CA PRO A 94 -20.16 9.54 -2.80
C PRO A 94 -20.33 8.61 -4.00
N GLY A 95 -21.30 7.71 -3.94
CA GLY A 95 -21.67 6.86 -5.09
C GLY A 95 -21.18 5.42 -5.00
N ARG A 96 -20.50 5.02 -3.92
CA ARG A 96 -20.15 3.61 -3.69
C ARG A 96 -21.43 2.78 -3.51
N LYS A 97 -21.61 1.78 -4.37
CA LYS A 97 -22.63 0.74 -4.17
C LYS A 97 -22.10 -0.32 -3.22
N THR A 98 -22.93 -0.80 -2.32
CA THR A 98 -22.57 -1.78 -1.28
C THR A 98 -22.00 -3.09 -1.83
N ASP A 99 -22.34 -3.44 -3.08
CA ASP A 99 -21.97 -4.72 -3.71
C ASP A 99 -20.70 -4.63 -4.59
N VAL A 100 -20.04 -3.45 -4.64
CA VAL A 100 -18.82 -3.26 -5.44
C VAL A 100 -17.60 -3.68 -4.63
N LYS A 101 -16.79 -4.59 -5.18
CA LYS A 101 -15.52 -5.01 -4.59
C LYS A 101 -14.55 -3.84 -4.47
N ASP A 102 -13.71 -3.83 -3.44
CA ASP A 102 -12.85 -2.71 -3.12
C ASP A 102 -11.86 -2.37 -4.25
N ALA A 103 -11.25 -3.37 -4.90
CA ALA A 103 -10.39 -3.16 -6.06
C ALA A 103 -11.13 -2.52 -7.25
N GLU A 104 -12.38 -2.93 -7.50
CA GLU A 104 -13.22 -2.35 -8.56
C GLU A 104 -13.59 -0.90 -8.25
N TRP A 105 -13.91 -0.60 -7.00
CA TRP A 105 -14.19 0.76 -6.56
C TRP A 105 -12.96 1.67 -6.73
N ILE A 106 -11.78 1.21 -6.30
CA ILE A 106 -10.53 1.95 -6.46
C ILE A 106 -10.25 2.20 -7.96
N ALA A 107 -10.44 1.18 -8.83
CA ALA A 107 -10.26 1.34 -10.27
C ALA A 107 -11.20 2.39 -10.86
N ASP A 108 -12.46 2.39 -10.44
CA ASP A 108 -13.46 3.37 -10.91
C ASP A 108 -13.10 4.79 -10.46
N LEU A 109 -12.65 4.96 -9.22
CA LEU A 109 -12.17 6.25 -8.71
C LEU A 109 -10.92 6.75 -9.46
N VAL A 110 -9.95 5.86 -9.76
CA VAL A 110 -8.78 6.19 -10.58
C VAL A 110 -9.21 6.63 -11.97
N ARG A 111 -10.11 5.87 -12.61
CA ARG A 111 -10.63 6.17 -13.94
C ARG A 111 -11.22 7.58 -14.06
N HIS A 112 -11.84 8.05 -13.00
CA HIS A 112 -12.50 9.37 -12.95
C HIS A 112 -11.63 10.47 -12.30
N GLY A 113 -10.39 10.16 -11.89
CA GLY A 113 -9.49 11.14 -11.24
C GLY A 113 -9.97 11.60 -9.87
N LEU A 114 -10.73 10.76 -9.15
CA LEU A 114 -11.37 11.11 -7.88
C LEU A 114 -10.51 10.80 -6.65
N ILE A 115 -9.34 10.19 -6.82
CA ILE A 115 -8.43 9.90 -5.72
C ILE A 115 -7.43 11.04 -5.55
N ALA A 116 -7.47 11.72 -4.42
CA ALA A 116 -6.41 12.63 -4.03
C ALA A 116 -5.13 11.85 -3.74
N LYS A 117 -4.09 12.08 -4.55
CA LYS A 117 -2.80 11.41 -4.45
C LYS A 117 -2.07 11.83 -3.19
N SER A 118 -1.76 10.86 -2.32
CA SER A 118 -0.89 11.07 -1.16
C SER A 118 0.56 11.22 -1.62
N PHE A 119 1.30 12.10 -0.95
CA PHE A 119 2.73 12.24 -1.23
C PHE A 119 3.49 11.00 -0.73
N VAL A 120 4.13 10.29 -1.65
CA VAL A 120 5.07 9.21 -1.35
C VAL A 120 6.48 9.73 -1.61
N PRO A 121 7.35 9.82 -0.58
CA PRO A 121 8.71 10.32 -0.76
C PRO A 121 9.51 9.47 -1.77
N PRO A 122 10.49 10.05 -2.48
CA PRO A 122 11.40 9.30 -3.33
C PRO A 122 12.10 8.16 -2.58
N ARG A 123 12.45 7.10 -3.28
CA ARG A 123 13.03 5.88 -2.69
C ARG A 123 14.20 6.14 -1.73
N PRO A 124 15.22 6.98 -2.04
CA PRO A 124 16.32 7.24 -1.12
C PRO A 124 15.87 7.83 0.22
N LEU A 125 14.85 8.70 0.19
CA LEU A 125 14.30 9.29 1.41
C LEU A 125 13.47 8.27 2.22
N ARG A 126 12.78 7.35 1.55
CA ARG A 126 12.06 6.26 2.24
C ARG A 126 13.04 5.34 2.96
N GLU A 127 14.11 4.90 2.27
CA GLU A 127 15.16 4.06 2.83
C GLU A 127 15.85 4.73 4.03
N LEU A 128 16.21 6.01 3.91
CA LEU A 128 16.78 6.78 5.02
C LEU A 128 15.83 6.86 6.22
N ARG A 129 14.55 7.13 5.98
CA ARG A 129 13.54 7.17 7.06
C ARG A 129 13.38 5.82 7.75
N ASP A 130 13.43 4.71 7.03
CA ASP A 130 13.34 3.38 7.61
C ASP A 130 14.59 3.03 8.44
N LEU A 131 15.78 3.40 7.98
CA LEU A 131 17.02 3.27 8.75
C LEU A 131 16.99 4.10 10.05
N LEU A 132 16.54 5.35 9.98
CA LEU A 132 16.42 6.22 11.16
C LEU A 132 15.40 5.69 12.18
N ARG A 133 14.27 5.16 11.70
CA ARG A 133 13.27 4.52 12.56
C ARG A 133 13.82 3.26 13.22
N TYR A 134 14.56 2.45 12.47
CA TYR A 134 15.19 1.23 13.00
C TYR A 134 16.25 1.59 14.06
N ARG A 135 17.14 2.55 13.76
CA ARG A 135 18.11 3.07 14.72
C ARG A 135 17.44 3.53 16.02
N ARG A 136 16.35 4.29 15.91
CA ARG A 136 15.59 4.76 17.07
C ARG A 136 15.07 3.60 17.92
N LYS A 137 14.48 2.57 17.30
CA LYS A 137 14.02 1.37 17.99
C LYS A 137 15.15 0.63 18.71
N LEU A 138 16.33 0.53 18.10
CA LEU A 138 17.49 -0.09 18.74
C LEU A 138 17.94 0.68 19.99
N VAL A 139 18.00 2.01 19.93
CA VAL A 139 18.33 2.85 21.08
C VAL A 139 17.28 2.73 22.21
N GLU A 140 16.00 2.73 21.85
CA GLU A 140 14.90 2.52 22.80
C GLU A 140 15.00 1.14 23.48
N SER A 141 15.27 0.06 22.71
CA SER A 141 15.48 -1.26 23.25
C SER A 141 16.69 -1.34 24.18
N GLN A 142 17.82 -0.78 23.78
CA GLN A 142 19.02 -0.71 24.62
C GLN A 142 18.76 0.00 25.94
N THR A 143 18.04 1.12 25.90
CA THR A 143 17.67 1.87 27.11
C THR A 143 16.74 1.06 28.01
N ALA A 144 15.78 0.35 27.43
CA ALA A 144 14.87 -0.50 28.18
C ALA A 144 15.61 -1.65 28.89
N GLU A 145 16.54 -2.33 28.21
CA GLU A 145 17.34 -3.40 28.81
C GLU A 145 18.27 -2.86 29.91
N ARG A 146 18.91 -1.72 29.69
CA ARG A 146 19.71 -1.05 30.73
C ARG A 146 18.88 -0.76 31.98
N ASN A 147 17.67 -0.21 31.81
CA ASN A 147 16.78 0.09 32.93
C ASN A 147 16.31 -1.17 33.66
N ARG A 148 16.07 -2.27 32.93
CA ARG A 148 15.75 -3.58 33.54
C ARG A 148 16.90 -4.08 34.41
N LEU A 149 18.12 -4.01 33.88
CA LEU A 149 19.32 -4.41 34.61
C LEU A 149 19.51 -3.57 35.88
N LEU A 150 19.39 -2.25 35.79
CA LEU A 150 19.50 -1.36 36.96
C LEU A 150 18.45 -1.71 38.04
N LYS A 151 17.20 -1.97 37.65
CA LYS A 151 16.16 -2.41 38.60
C LYS A 151 16.46 -3.73 39.28
N LEU A 152 17.16 -4.66 38.59
CA LEU A 152 17.60 -5.91 39.22
C LEU A 152 18.71 -5.67 40.23
N LEU A 153 19.67 -4.77 39.94
CA LEU A 153 20.77 -4.41 40.85
C LEU A 153 20.32 -3.63 42.07
N GLU A 154 19.25 -2.85 41.95
CA GLU A 154 18.66 -2.09 43.06
C GLU A 154 17.82 -2.93 44.04
N ARG A 155 17.56 -4.21 43.76
CA ARG A 155 16.86 -5.11 44.66
C ARG A 155 17.72 -5.41 45.87
N PRO A 156 17.19 -5.29 47.13
CA PRO A 156 17.94 -5.64 48.31
C PRO A 156 18.51 -7.06 48.25
N THR A 157 19.78 -7.21 48.58
CA THR A 157 20.53 -8.49 48.56
C THR A 157 19.95 -9.57 49.49
N SER A 158 19.01 -9.22 50.38
CA SER A 158 18.30 -10.14 51.28
C SER A 158 17.50 -11.22 50.57
N SER A 159 17.17 -11.05 49.29
CA SER A 159 16.44 -12.04 48.50
C SER A 159 17.30 -13.12 47.82
N TRP A 160 18.64 -13.03 47.93
CA TRP A 160 19.59 -13.95 47.29
C TRP A 160 20.26 -14.93 48.30
N ARG A 161 19.81 -14.94 49.56
CA ARG A 161 20.24 -15.96 50.54
C ARG A 161 19.12 -16.98 50.71
N ALA A 162 19.15 -17.98 49.91
CA ALA A 162 18.48 -19.26 50.14
C ALA A 162 19.47 -20.38 49.77
#